data_5266ef2a5998fd0e9580236221c4fb27
#
_entry.id   5266ef2a5998fd0e9580236221c4fb27
#
_cell.length_a   1.000
_cell.length_b   1.000
_cell.length_c   1.000
_cell.angle_alpha   90.00
_cell.angle_beta   90.00
_cell.angle_gamma   90.00
#
_symmetry.space_group_name_H-M   'P 1'
#
loop_
_entity.id
_entity.type
_entity.pdbx_description
1 polymer ?
#
loop_
_entity_poly.entity_id
_entity_poly.type
_entity_poly.pdbx_seq_one_letter_code
_entity_poly.pdbx_strand_id
1 'polypeptide(L)'
;MKKILVVEDEEGLRLLYEEELKAEGYDVLTARNGREAIQQLEQGKPDLIVLDIVMPVMDGMEALGRIVGKERKIPIILNTSYPGYREDFMSWAADAYVTKSADLTELKGKIRELLEKKGKNRS
;
A
#
# COMPACT_ATOMS: atom_id res chain seq x y z
N MET A 1 3.81 10.69 13.63
CA MET A 1 3.77 9.25 13.27
C MET A 1 3.69 9.10 11.77
N LYS A 2 4.28 8.04 11.26
CA LYS A 2 4.17 7.75 9.83
C LYS A 2 2.75 7.29 9.50
N LYS A 3 2.24 7.74 8.37
CA LYS A 3 0.88 7.45 7.93
C LYS A 3 0.90 6.43 6.78
N ILE A 4 0.12 5.36 6.90
CA ILE A 4 0.03 4.31 5.91
C ILE A 4 -1.40 4.24 5.38
N LEU A 5 -1.54 4.22 4.05
CA LEU A 5 -2.82 3.98 3.40
C LEU A 5 -2.90 2.52 3.00
N VAL A 6 -3.90 1.80 3.51
CA VAL A 6 -4.14 0.40 3.17
C VAL A 6 -5.35 0.33 2.24
N VAL A 7 -5.15 -0.20 1.04
CA VAL A 7 -6.21 -0.36 0.05
C VAL A 7 -6.51 -1.85 -0.10
N GLU A 8 -7.64 -2.28 0.43
CA GLU A 8 -8.04 -3.67 0.51
C GLU A 8 -9.56 -3.78 0.48
N ASP A 9 -10.10 -4.57 -0.44
CA ASP A 9 -11.55 -4.68 -0.60
C ASP A 9 -12.21 -5.61 0.42
N GLU A 10 -11.49 -6.60 0.93
CA GLU A 10 -12.03 -7.52 1.91
C GLU A 10 -12.02 -6.90 3.31
N GLU A 11 -13.20 -6.76 3.91
CA GLU A 11 -13.35 -6.07 5.18
C GLU A 11 -12.53 -6.69 6.31
N GLY A 12 -12.55 -8.01 6.43
CA GLY A 12 -11.81 -8.70 7.50
C GLY A 12 -10.32 -8.46 7.42
N LEU A 13 -9.74 -8.54 6.22
CA LEU A 13 -8.33 -8.29 6.00
C LEU A 13 -8.00 -6.81 6.22
N ARG A 14 -8.86 -5.92 5.77
CA ARG A 14 -8.65 -4.48 5.95
C ARG A 14 -8.58 -4.13 7.43
N LEU A 15 -9.50 -4.68 8.23
CA LEU A 15 -9.49 -4.47 9.68
C LEU A 15 -8.25 -5.06 10.34
N LEU A 16 -7.84 -6.25 9.91
CA LEU A 16 -6.64 -6.88 10.43
C LEU A 16 -5.40 -6.02 10.18
N TYR A 17 -5.25 -5.55 8.96
CA TYR A 17 -4.11 -4.69 8.62
C TYR A 17 -4.14 -3.39 9.42
N GLU A 18 -5.31 -2.80 9.55
CA GLU A 18 -5.45 -1.57 10.32
C GLU A 18 -5.02 -1.76 11.77
N GLU A 19 -5.53 -2.80 12.42
CA GLU A 19 -5.21 -3.07 13.82
C GLU A 19 -3.73 -3.39 14.02
N GLU A 20 -3.18 -4.24 13.15
CA GLU A 20 -1.79 -4.66 13.27
C GLU A 20 -0.81 -3.52 13.02
N LEU A 21 -1.10 -2.67 12.05
CA LEU A 21 -0.21 -1.56 11.73
C LEU A 21 -0.33 -0.44 12.77
N LYS A 22 -1.50 -0.21 13.32
CA LYS A 22 -1.64 0.72 14.43
C LYS A 22 -0.86 0.25 15.65
N ALA A 23 -0.84 -1.06 15.90
CA ALA A 23 -0.07 -1.63 17.00
C ALA A 23 1.43 -1.42 16.82
N GLU A 24 1.89 -1.27 15.56
CA GLU A 24 3.31 -0.97 15.26
C GLU A 24 3.63 0.52 15.40
N GLY A 25 2.64 1.34 15.72
CA GLY A 25 2.86 2.77 15.92
C GLY A 25 2.57 3.65 14.72
N TYR A 26 1.96 3.09 13.67
CA TYR A 26 1.61 3.86 12.48
C TYR A 26 0.22 4.48 12.61
N ASP A 27 0.04 5.60 11.92
CA ASP A 27 -1.28 6.16 11.68
C ASP A 27 -1.81 5.51 10.40
N VAL A 28 -3.03 4.96 10.43
CA VAL A 28 -3.52 4.15 9.33
C VAL A 28 -4.81 4.72 8.73
N LEU A 29 -4.79 4.95 7.42
CA LEU A 29 -5.98 5.24 6.63
C LEU A 29 -6.34 3.99 5.85
N THR A 30 -7.61 3.77 5.60
CA THR A 30 -8.06 2.61 4.83
C THR A 30 -8.92 3.03 3.65
N ALA A 31 -8.89 2.22 2.60
CA ALA A 31 -9.75 2.38 1.44
C ALA A 31 -10.21 1.00 0.99
N ARG A 32 -11.46 0.90 0.54
CA ARG A 32 -12.04 -0.38 0.11
C ARG A 32 -11.78 -0.68 -1.36
N ASN A 33 -11.37 0.33 -2.12
CA ASN A 33 -11.14 0.18 -3.55
C ASN A 33 -10.24 1.32 -4.03
N GLY A 34 -9.89 1.27 -5.31
CA GLY A 34 -9.00 2.27 -5.87
C GLY A 34 -9.57 3.68 -5.89
N ARG A 35 -10.88 3.81 -6.07
CA ARG A 35 -11.53 5.11 -6.06
C ARG A 35 -11.39 5.78 -4.70
N GLU A 36 -11.66 5.03 -3.63
CA GLU A 36 -11.48 5.56 -2.29
C GLU A 36 -10.01 5.90 -2.01
N ALA A 37 -9.11 5.09 -2.53
CA ALA A 37 -7.68 5.36 -2.38
C ALA A 37 -7.32 6.71 -2.98
N ILE A 38 -7.81 7.01 -4.18
CA ILE A 38 -7.55 8.29 -4.83
C ILE A 38 -8.13 9.44 -4.01
N GLN A 39 -9.34 9.27 -3.48
CA GLN A 39 -9.97 10.27 -2.61
C GLN A 39 -9.16 10.54 -1.35
N GLN A 40 -8.61 9.47 -0.75
CA GLN A 40 -7.76 9.63 0.44
C GLN A 40 -6.48 10.41 0.11
N LEU A 41 -5.90 10.17 -1.05
CA LEU A 41 -4.72 10.92 -1.49
C LEU A 41 -5.00 12.40 -1.65
N GLU A 42 -6.20 12.75 -2.08
CA GLU A 42 -6.58 14.16 -2.23
C GLU A 42 -6.74 14.87 -0.89
N GLN A 43 -7.09 14.13 0.15
CA GLN A 43 -7.30 14.69 1.47
C GLN A 43 -6.02 14.77 2.31
N GLY A 44 -5.04 13.96 2.00
CA GLY A 44 -3.78 13.96 2.73
C GLY A 44 -2.83 12.92 2.16
N LYS A 45 -1.54 13.22 2.21
CA LYS A 45 -0.53 12.33 1.63
C LYS A 45 -0.03 11.32 2.65
N PRO A 46 -0.24 10.03 2.42
CA PRO A 46 0.38 9.02 3.27
C PRO A 46 1.89 8.95 3.02
N ASP A 47 2.59 8.35 3.96
CA ASP A 47 4.03 8.11 3.80
C ASP A 47 4.31 6.83 3.03
N LEU A 48 3.31 5.93 2.94
CA LEU A 48 3.43 4.66 2.24
C LEU A 48 2.04 4.13 1.91
N ILE A 49 1.92 3.40 0.80
CA ILE A 49 0.65 2.80 0.38
C ILE A 49 0.83 1.29 0.27
N VAL A 50 -0.10 0.54 0.90
CA VAL A 50 -0.23 -0.91 0.73
C VAL A 50 -1.44 -1.14 -0.16
N LEU A 51 -1.23 -1.70 -1.34
CA LEU A 51 -2.25 -1.78 -2.37
C LEU A 51 -2.49 -3.21 -2.83
N ASP A 52 -3.77 -3.64 -2.80
CA ASP A 52 -4.18 -4.87 -3.45
C ASP A 52 -4.43 -4.59 -4.93
N ILE A 53 -3.95 -5.45 -5.80
CA ILE A 53 -4.06 -5.27 -7.25
C ILE A 53 -5.47 -5.57 -7.76
N VAL A 54 -6.14 -6.56 -7.19
CA VAL A 54 -7.46 -7.02 -7.68
C VAL A 54 -8.57 -6.54 -6.77
N MET A 55 -9.33 -5.56 -7.26
CA MET A 55 -10.43 -4.96 -6.51
C MET A 55 -11.63 -4.71 -7.43
N PRO A 56 -12.88 -4.80 -6.91
CA PRO A 56 -14.05 -4.81 -7.77
C PRO A 56 -14.43 -3.48 -8.45
N VAL A 57 -14.21 -2.34 -7.83
CA VAL A 57 -14.68 -1.06 -8.38
C VAL A 57 -13.66 -0.43 -9.32
N MET A 58 -12.44 -0.32 -8.85
CA MET A 58 -11.32 0.14 -9.65
C MET A 58 -10.20 -0.81 -9.31
N ASP A 59 -9.71 -1.57 -10.27
CA ASP A 59 -8.71 -2.57 -9.97
C ASP A 59 -7.37 -1.92 -9.61
N GLY A 60 -6.49 -2.71 -9.02
CA GLY A 60 -5.22 -2.20 -8.52
C GLY A 60 -4.32 -1.64 -9.61
N MET A 61 -4.39 -2.17 -10.84
CA MET A 61 -3.60 -1.63 -11.94
C MET A 61 -3.99 -0.21 -12.29
N GLU A 62 -5.29 0.03 -12.41
CA GLU A 62 -5.78 1.36 -12.72
C GLU A 62 -5.47 2.34 -11.59
N ALA A 63 -5.69 1.88 -10.35
CA ALA A 63 -5.37 2.70 -9.17
C ALA A 63 -3.88 3.02 -9.12
N LEU A 64 -3.02 2.03 -9.35
CA LEU A 64 -1.58 2.21 -9.33
C LEU A 64 -1.14 3.26 -10.36
N GLY A 65 -1.69 3.20 -11.57
CA GLY A 65 -1.38 4.18 -12.59
C GLY A 65 -1.75 5.59 -12.19
N ARG A 66 -2.92 5.77 -11.58
CA ARG A 66 -3.37 7.07 -11.12
C ARG A 66 -2.55 7.60 -9.95
N ILE A 67 -2.21 6.71 -9.02
CA ILE A 67 -1.39 7.08 -7.87
C ILE A 67 -0.01 7.54 -8.32
N VAL A 68 0.63 6.77 -9.21
CA VAL A 68 1.94 7.12 -9.73
C VAL A 68 1.90 8.44 -10.48
N GLY A 69 0.83 8.69 -11.24
CA GLY A 69 0.68 9.95 -11.96
C GLY A 69 0.52 11.16 -11.05
N LYS A 70 -0.12 10.97 -9.88
CA LYS A 70 -0.35 12.05 -8.93
C LYS A 70 0.78 12.24 -7.94
N GLU A 71 1.36 11.13 -7.47
CA GLU A 71 2.27 11.20 -6.33
C GLU A 71 3.36 10.13 -6.45
N ARG A 72 4.39 10.45 -7.22
CA ARG A 72 5.48 9.50 -7.52
C ARG A 72 6.42 9.24 -6.35
N LYS A 73 6.40 10.09 -5.33
CA LYS A 73 7.34 9.99 -4.22
C LYS A 73 6.89 9.08 -3.09
N ILE A 74 5.63 8.65 -3.13
CA ILE A 74 5.11 7.78 -2.08
C ILE A 74 5.46 6.33 -2.41
N PRO A 75 6.19 5.61 -1.53
CA PRO A 75 6.48 4.20 -1.78
C PRO A 75 5.21 3.37 -1.78
N ILE A 76 5.17 2.38 -2.68
CA ILE A 76 4.02 1.52 -2.88
C ILE A 76 4.43 0.07 -2.69
N ILE A 77 3.72 -0.64 -1.80
CA ILE A 77 3.85 -2.08 -1.64
C ILE A 77 2.61 -2.73 -2.23
N LEU A 78 2.83 -3.64 -3.19
CA LEU A 78 1.74 -4.45 -3.70
C LEU A 78 1.58 -5.67 -2.80
N ASN A 79 0.38 -5.83 -2.24
CA ASN A 79 0.06 -6.92 -1.32
C ASN A 79 -1.09 -7.71 -1.91
N THR A 80 -0.79 -8.82 -2.57
CA THR A 80 -1.79 -9.54 -3.34
C THR A 80 -1.58 -11.05 -3.30
N SER A 81 -2.64 -11.80 -3.59
CA SER A 81 -2.59 -13.26 -3.72
C SER A 81 -2.14 -13.71 -5.11
N TYR A 82 -1.90 -12.79 -6.02
CA TYR A 82 -1.64 -13.11 -7.43
C TYR A 82 -0.17 -12.89 -7.79
N PRO A 83 0.68 -13.91 -7.61
CA PRO A 83 2.12 -13.76 -7.86
C PRO A 83 2.48 -13.48 -9.33
N GLY A 84 1.58 -13.78 -10.26
CA GLY A 84 1.85 -13.54 -11.68
C GLY A 84 1.99 -12.06 -12.06
N TYR A 85 1.57 -11.15 -11.21
CA TYR A 85 1.69 -9.72 -11.50
C TYR A 85 3.02 -9.13 -11.05
N ARG A 86 3.84 -9.89 -10.33
CA ARG A 86 5.03 -9.37 -9.68
C ARG A 86 5.99 -8.67 -10.64
N GLU A 87 6.35 -9.33 -11.73
CA GLU A 87 7.33 -8.78 -12.66
C GLU A 87 6.85 -7.51 -13.34
N ASP A 88 5.59 -7.48 -13.72
CA ASP A 88 5.01 -6.34 -14.41
C ASP A 88 5.03 -5.09 -13.52
N PHE A 89 4.63 -5.24 -12.25
CA PHE A 89 4.50 -4.11 -11.34
C PHE A 89 5.81 -3.66 -10.73
N MET A 90 6.69 -4.60 -10.39
CA MET A 90 7.96 -4.27 -9.75
C MET A 90 8.90 -3.52 -10.69
N SER A 91 8.83 -3.82 -11.99
CA SER A 91 9.67 -3.11 -12.95
C SER A 91 9.10 -1.75 -13.34
N TRP A 92 7.86 -1.47 -12.97
CA TRP A 92 7.14 -0.30 -13.47
C TRP A 92 6.88 0.78 -12.42
N ALA A 93 6.31 0.43 -11.28
CA ALA A 93 5.84 1.46 -10.35
C ALA A 93 5.96 1.11 -8.87
N ALA A 94 5.90 -0.17 -8.52
CA ALA A 94 5.89 -0.57 -7.12
C ALA A 94 7.31 -0.67 -6.55
N ASP A 95 7.43 -0.35 -5.27
CA ASP A 95 8.71 -0.43 -4.57
C ASP A 95 8.94 -1.80 -3.94
N ALA A 96 7.87 -2.53 -3.67
CA ALA A 96 7.96 -3.87 -3.11
C ALA A 96 6.72 -4.67 -3.45
N TYR A 97 6.83 -5.97 -3.35
CA TYR A 97 5.74 -6.91 -3.60
C TYR A 97 5.69 -7.91 -2.45
N VAL A 98 4.52 -8.08 -1.85
CA VAL A 98 4.32 -9.02 -0.75
C VAL A 98 3.12 -9.89 -1.09
N THR A 99 3.27 -11.21 -0.98
CA THR A 99 2.15 -12.13 -1.16
C THR A 99 1.25 -12.06 0.07
N LYS A 100 -0.07 -11.98 -0.14
CA LYS A 100 -1.02 -11.93 0.96
C LYS A 100 -0.88 -13.12 1.88
N SER A 101 -0.89 -12.85 3.17
CA SER A 101 -0.75 -13.87 4.21
C SER A 101 -1.41 -13.34 5.49
N ALA A 102 -1.90 -14.28 6.31
CA ALA A 102 -2.39 -13.94 7.65
C ALA A 102 -1.23 -13.54 8.57
N ASP A 103 -0.02 -14.00 8.25
CA ASP A 103 1.19 -13.58 8.96
C ASP A 103 1.72 -12.31 8.28
N LEU A 104 1.69 -11.21 9.00
CA LEU A 104 2.09 -9.90 8.46
C LEU A 104 3.56 -9.55 8.68
N THR A 105 4.38 -10.52 9.08
CA THR A 105 5.80 -10.26 9.36
C THR A 105 6.53 -9.70 8.16
N GLU A 106 6.33 -10.30 6.98
CA GLU A 106 6.98 -9.82 5.76
C GLU A 106 6.50 -8.42 5.39
N LEU A 107 5.19 -8.19 5.46
CA LEU A 107 4.63 -6.88 5.15
C LEU A 107 5.17 -5.81 6.08
N LYS A 108 5.16 -6.07 7.38
CA LYS A 108 5.68 -5.13 8.38
C LYS A 108 7.15 -4.83 8.15
N GLY A 109 7.93 -5.84 7.80
CA GLY A 109 9.35 -5.67 7.50
C GLY A 109 9.59 -4.78 6.29
N LYS A 110 8.81 -4.97 5.22
CA LYS A 110 8.93 -4.14 4.02
C LYS A 110 8.49 -2.70 4.27
N ILE A 111 7.45 -2.51 5.04
CA ILE A 111 7.00 -1.17 5.41
C ILE A 111 8.12 -0.43 6.14
N ARG A 112 8.70 -1.06 7.15
CA ARG A 112 9.79 -0.46 7.92
C ARG A 112 10.98 -0.12 7.04
N GLU A 113 11.39 -1.08 6.20
CA GLU A 113 12.50 -0.89 5.28
C GLU A 113 12.30 0.31 4.35
N LEU A 114 11.13 0.41 3.73
CA LEU A 114 10.86 1.48 2.79
C LEU A 114 10.74 2.84 3.47
N LEU A 115 10.16 2.89 4.66
CA LEU A 115 10.07 4.15 5.40
C LEU A 115 11.43 4.63 5.87
N GLU A 116 12.31 3.74 6.29
CA GLU A 116 13.67 4.09 6.69
C GLU A 116 14.48 4.58 5.50
N LYS A 117 14.35 3.90 4.35
CA LYS A 117 15.04 4.28 3.13
C LYS A 117 14.60 5.65 2.65
N LYS A 118 13.30 5.94 2.70
CA LYS A 118 12.77 7.24 2.34
C LYS A 118 13.33 8.34 3.23
N GLY A 119 13.42 8.07 4.54
CA GLY A 119 13.98 9.01 5.50
C GLY A 119 15.45 9.32 5.21
N LYS A 120 16.24 8.30 4.86
CA LYS A 120 17.65 8.48 4.53
C LYS A 120 17.84 9.30 3.25
N ASN A 121 16.95 9.14 2.30
CA ASN A 121 17.05 9.84 1.02
C ASN A 121 16.62 11.30 1.09
N ARG A 122 16.17 11.77 2.22
CA ARG A 122 15.73 13.15 2.41
C ARG A 122 16.82 14.09 2.86
N SER A 123 17.95 13.56 3.16
CA SER A 123 19.05 14.38 3.67
C SER A 123 19.57 15.38 2.64
#